data_44b124d2198cff32906566d56526c223
#
_entry.id   44b124d2198cff32906566d56526c223
#
_cell.length_a   1.000
_cell.length_b   1.000
_cell.length_c   1.000
_cell.angle_alpha   90.00
_cell.angle_beta   90.00
_cell.angle_gamma   90.00
#
_symmetry.space_group_name_H-M   'P 1'
#
loop_
_entity.id
_entity.type
_entity.pdbx_description
1 polymer ?
#
loop_
_entity_poly.entity_id
_entity_poly.type
_entity_poly.pdbx_seq_one_letter_code
_entity_poly.pdbx_strand_id
1 'polypeptide(L)'
;MELVQHIGVPASKIIYGNPCKQIAHIKYAAKHGVRLLSFDNEMELAKVVKSHPSAKGAACLLRMVLCIATNDSHSRSRLSLKFGVSLKSCRQLFEDAKRNHIEVVGVSFHIGSGCPDPQAYAQSIADARLVFEMGAELGHRMHILDLGGGFPGVEGAKVRFEEISSVINSALDLYFPEGCGVDILAKLGRYYVTSAFTLAVSIIAKKEVLLEQPGREEENGSAPKTILYRLGEGEYGIFNSVLFDNTCPTPILQKKPSTEQPLYSSSLWGPVIDGCDCIAEGLWLPQLHVGDWLVFENMGAYTMGMGSLLGGAQTCRITYAMSRVAWEALRGQLLPAEQDEDAEGTCRPLSCGWEITDTLCMRPVFTPASIIFQPLQLPVTPRSPGGRGFPAA
;
A
#
# COMPACT_ATOMS: atom_id res chain seq x y z
N MET A 1 4.35 13.04 -4.26
CA MET A 1 5.41 14.05 -3.95
C MET A 1 4.91 15.08 -2.95
N GLU A 2 3.82 15.75 -3.23
CA GLU A 2 3.28 16.81 -2.36
C GLU A 2 3.04 16.36 -0.91
N LEU A 3 2.30 15.28 -0.69
CA LEU A 3 2.05 14.73 0.65
C LEU A 3 3.33 14.42 1.44
N VAL A 4 4.32 13.84 0.77
CA VAL A 4 5.60 13.47 1.41
C VAL A 4 6.41 14.71 1.79
N GLN A 5 6.40 15.76 0.95
CA GLN A 5 7.03 17.03 1.27
C GLN A 5 6.29 17.77 2.39
N HIS A 6 4.96 17.68 2.42
CA HIS A 6 4.14 18.31 3.46
C HIS A 6 4.45 17.77 4.86
N ILE A 7 4.79 16.50 4.99
CA ILE A 7 5.24 15.91 6.26
C ILE A 7 6.74 16.12 6.56
N GLY A 8 7.41 16.99 5.79
CA GLY A 8 8.77 17.44 6.07
C GLY A 8 9.90 16.64 5.40
N VAL A 9 9.60 15.69 4.49
CA VAL A 9 10.65 14.95 3.78
C VAL A 9 11.32 15.88 2.74
N PRO A 10 12.64 16.10 2.81
CA PRO A 10 13.33 16.96 1.87
C PRO A 10 13.34 16.35 0.45
N ALA A 11 13.27 17.22 -0.57
CA ALA A 11 13.21 16.82 -1.97
C ALA A 11 14.38 15.91 -2.40
N SER A 12 15.56 16.07 -1.78
CA SER A 12 16.75 15.23 -2.02
C SER A 12 16.57 13.75 -1.61
N LYS A 13 15.60 13.47 -0.73
CA LYS A 13 15.26 12.12 -0.26
C LYS A 13 14.07 11.51 -0.99
N ILE A 14 13.56 12.18 -2.01
CA ILE A 14 12.39 11.71 -2.77
C ILE A 14 12.84 11.19 -4.13
N ILE A 15 12.45 9.96 -4.44
CA ILE A 15 12.51 9.39 -5.78
C ILE A 15 11.10 9.34 -6.38
N TYR A 16 10.94 9.88 -7.60
CA TYR A 16 9.72 9.67 -8.36
C TYR A 16 9.84 8.40 -9.19
N GLY A 17 9.45 7.28 -8.58
CA GLY A 17 9.72 5.92 -9.05
C GLY A 17 8.77 5.39 -10.14
N ASN A 18 7.82 6.17 -10.67
CA ASN A 18 7.00 5.74 -11.80
C ASN A 18 7.77 5.95 -13.10
N PRO A 19 8.09 4.88 -13.87
CA PRO A 19 8.87 5.02 -15.12
C PRO A 19 8.13 5.78 -16.22
N CYS A 20 6.79 5.83 -16.20
CA CYS A 20 5.96 6.53 -17.17
C CYS A 20 5.20 7.68 -16.50
N LYS A 21 5.67 8.91 -16.63
CA LYS A 21 5.15 10.07 -15.89
C LYS A 21 4.29 11.00 -16.76
N GLN A 22 3.30 11.62 -16.14
CA GLN A 22 2.59 12.74 -16.75
C GLN A 22 3.50 13.99 -16.81
N ILE A 23 3.38 14.79 -17.86
CA ILE A 23 4.17 16.03 -18.04
C ILE A 23 3.95 16.98 -16.85
N ALA A 24 2.73 17.08 -16.34
CA ALA A 24 2.40 17.91 -15.19
C ALA A 24 3.19 17.49 -13.94
N HIS A 25 3.37 16.17 -13.73
CA HIS A 25 4.13 15.64 -12.61
C HIS A 25 5.63 15.87 -12.75
N ILE A 26 6.18 15.82 -13.98
CA ILE A 26 7.59 16.17 -14.24
C ILE A 26 7.83 17.65 -13.93
N LYS A 27 6.93 18.53 -14.37
CA LYS A 27 7.01 19.97 -14.07
C LYS A 27 6.87 20.24 -12.57
N TYR A 28 6.00 19.51 -11.88
CA TYR A 28 5.88 19.60 -10.42
C TYR A 28 7.17 19.20 -9.73
N ALA A 29 7.77 18.05 -10.11
CA ALA A 29 9.05 17.58 -9.58
C ALA A 29 10.15 18.64 -9.75
N ALA A 30 10.25 19.22 -10.95
CA ALA A 30 11.19 20.29 -11.26
C ALA A 30 11.01 21.53 -10.37
N LYS A 31 9.75 21.99 -10.23
CA LYS A 31 9.41 23.17 -9.41
C LYS A 31 9.76 22.98 -7.92
N HIS A 32 9.60 21.75 -7.42
CA HIS A 32 9.76 21.45 -5.99
C HIS A 32 11.08 20.74 -5.66
N GLY A 33 12.05 20.76 -6.58
CA GLY A 33 13.41 20.30 -6.33
C GLY A 33 13.59 18.77 -6.30
N VAL A 34 12.58 17.98 -6.72
CA VAL A 34 12.71 16.52 -6.84
C VAL A 34 13.45 16.21 -8.13
N ARG A 35 14.67 15.70 -8.02
CA ARG A 35 15.62 15.53 -9.13
C ARG A 35 15.95 14.08 -9.44
N LEU A 36 15.48 13.14 -8.65
CA LEU A 36 15.70 11.71 -8.86
C LEU A 36 14.40 11.10 -9.42
N LEU A 37 14.45 10.69 -10.69
CA LEU A 37 13.31 10.14 -11.42
C LEU A 37 13.70 8.79 -12.03
N SER A 38 12.72 7.92 -12.26
CA SER A 38 12.94 6.64 -12.96
C SER A 38 12.48 6.70 -14.41
N PHE A 39 13.01 5.79 -15.25
CA PHE A 39 12.62 5.62 -16.65
C PHE A 39 12.88 4.19 -17.12
N ASP A 40 12.23 3.79 -18.22
CA ASP A 40 12.40 2.48 -18.84
C ASP A 40 12.34 2.52 -20.38
N ASN A 41 12.24 3.70 -20.97
CA ASN A 41 12.14 3.87 -22.42
C ASN A 41 12.67 5.25 -22.90
N GLU A 42 12.98 5.33 -24.18
CA GLU A 42 13.51 6.51 -24.83
C GLU A 42 12.53 7.70 -24.82
N MET A 43 11.24 7.43 -25.04
CA MET A 43 10.23 8.50 -25.07
C MET A 43 10.10 9.20 -23.70
N GLU A 44 10.31 8.47 -22.62
CA GLU A 44 10.32 9.05 -21.28
C GLU A 44 11.53 9.99 -21.10
N LEU A 45 12.72 9.60 -21.58
CA LEU A 45 13.90 10.47 -21.59
C LEU A 45 13.61 11.77 -22.35
N ALA A 46 13.10 11.67 -23.58
CA ALA A 46 12.76 12.84 -24.40
C ALA A 46 11.71 13.76 -23.73
N LYS A 47 10.71 13.16 -23.11
CA LYS A 47 9.67 13.89 -22.36
C LYS A 47 10.24 14.63 -21.16
N VAL A 48 11.12 13.99 -20.40
CA VAL A 48 11.77 14.59 -19.23
C VAL A 48 12.70 15.72 -19.62
N VAL A 49 13.54 15.54 -20.64
CA VAL A 49 14.42 16.59 -21.19
C VAL A 49 13.64 17.83 -21.63
N LYS A 50 12.48 17.62 -22.26
CA LYS A 50 11.62 18.72 -22.71
C LYS A 50 10.95 19.46 -21.57
N SER A 51 10.61 18.74 -20.48
CA SER A 51 9.71 19.24 -19.44
C SER A 51 10.39 19.62 -18.15
N HIS A 52 11.63 19.18 -17.91
CA HIS A 52 12.40 19.45 -16.70
C HIS A 52 13.54 20.45 -16.99
N PRO A 53 13.49 21.69 -16.49
CA PRO A 53 14.49 22.72 -16.77
C PRO A 53 15.93 22.33 -16.42
N SER A 54 16.13 21.57 -15.33
CA SER A 54 17.45 21.10 -14.88
C SER A 54 18.13 20.13 -15.88
N ALA A 55 17.39 19.60 -16.84
CA ALA A 55 17.97 18.78 -17.91
C ALA A 55 18.80 19.62 -18.92
N LYS A 56 18.64 20.95 -18.92
CA LYS A 56 19.26 21.88 -19.88
C LYS A 56 20.43 22.70 -19.33
N GLY A 57 20.73 22.60 -18.04
CA GLY A 57 21.72 23.45 -17.37
C GLY A 57 22.85 22.67 -16.70
N ALA A 58 24.09 23.14 -16.87
CA ALA A 58 25.29 22.51 -16.33
C ALA A 58 25.40 22.50 -14.79
N ALA A 59 24.57 23.27 -14.07
CA ALA A 59 24.69 23.45 -12.63
C ALA A 59 23.84 22.49 -11.78
N CYS A 60 22.94 21.71 -12.39
CA CYS A 60 22.01 20.89 -11.61
C CYS A 60 21.57 19.68 -12.42
N LEU A 61 22.43 18.64 -12.44
CA LEU A 61 22.19 17.40 -13.16
C LEU A 61 20.90 16.71 -12.67
N LEU A 62 19.98 16.50 -13.60
CA LEU A 62 18.86 15.60 -13.42
C LEU A 62 19.40 14.17 -13.36
N ARG A 63 19.09 13.47 -12.28
CA ARG A 63 19.52 12.10 -12.05
C ARG A 63 18.38 11.14 -12.35
N MET A 64 18.67 10.10 -13.09
CA MET A 64 17.65 9.11 -13.42
C MET A 64 18.09 7.68 -13.06
N VAL A 65 17.11 6.86 -12.72
CA VAL A 65 17.26 5.45 -12.38
C VAL A 65 16.61 4.64 -13.48
N LEU A 66 17.35 3.72 -14.09
CA LEU A 66 16.84 2.84 -15.13
C LEU A 66 16.05 1.69 -14.55
N CYS A 67 14.79 1.56 -14.92
CA CYS A 67 13.95 0.43 -14.50
C CYS A 67 14.14 -0.74 -15.46
N ILE A 68 14.61 -1.88 -14.96
CA ILE A 68 14.77 -3.12 -15.73
C ILE A 68 13.57 -4.06 -15.51
N ALA A 69 13.25 -4.84 -16.52
CA ALA A 69 12.26 -5.89 -16.46
C ALA A 69 12.77 -7.05 -15.60
N THR A 70 11.86 -7.65 -14.84
CA THR A 70 12.14 -8.81 -14.00
C THR A 70 11.23 -9.97 -14.38
N ASN A 71 11.58 -11.19 -13.96
CA ASN A 71 10.69 -12.31 -14.07
C ASN A 71 9.68 -12.30 -12.89
N ASP A 72 8.56 -11.64 -13.09
CA ASP A 72 7.44 -11.58 -12.15
C ASP A 72 6.27 -12.50 -12.54
N SER A 73 6.55 -13.55 -13.33
CA SER A 73 5.53 -14.47 -13.86
C SER A 73 4.70 -15.15 -12.75
N HIS A 74 5.28 -15.35 -11.59
CA HIS A 74 4.63 -15.97 -10.44
C HIS A 74 3.98 -14.96 -9.48
N SER A 75 4.15 -13.66 -9.73
CA SER A 75 3.58 -12.62 -8.88
C SER A 75 2.08 -12.47 -9.08
N ARG A 76 1.36 -12.14 -8.00
CA ARG A 76 -0.08 -11.88 -8.06
C ARG A 76 -0.38 -10.67 -8.95
N SER A 77 0.38 -9.58 -8.78
CA SER A 77 0.28 -8.38 -9.59
C SER A 77 1.56 -8.20 -10.39
N ARG A 78 1.51 -8.53 -11.68
CA ARG A 78 2.63 -8.48 -12.60
C ARG A 78 2.84 -7.07 -13.14
N LEU A 79 4.02 -6.51 -12.92
CA LEU A 79 4.40 -5.17 -13.41
C LEU A 79 5.25 -5.22 -14.68
N SER A 80 5.95 -6.32 -14.96
CA SER A 80 6.76 -6.52 -16.17
C SER A 80 5.96 -6.42 -17.48
N LEU A 81 4.64 -6.57 -17.41
CA LEU A 81 3.74 -6.35 -18.55
C LEU A 81 3.65 -4.88 -18.99
N LYS A 82 3.97 -3.95 -18.10
CA LYS A 82 3.82 -2.50 -18.33
C LYS A 82 5.12 -1.74 -18.22
N PHE A 83 6.07 -2.23 -17.43
CA PHE A 83 7.25 -1.49 -17.02
C PHE A 83 8.50 -2.35 -17.10
N GLY A 84 9.63 -1.65 -17.25
CA GLY A 84 10.94 -2.25 -17.24
C GLY A 84 11.46 -2.57 -18.65
N VAL A 85 12.70 -2.20 -18.89
CA VAL A 85 13.42 -2.47 -20.13
C VAL A 85 14.11 -3.83 -20.07
N SER A 86 14.17 -4.55 -21.18
CA SER A 86 14.95 -5.79 -21.28
C SER A 86 16.45 -5.51 -21.17
N LEU A 87 17.22 -6.47 -20.64
CA LEU A 87 18.69 -6.34 -20.54
C LEU A 87 19.35 -6.02 -21.90
N LYS A 88 18.82 -6.58 -22.98
CA LYS A 88 19.32 -6.35 -24.35
C LYS A 88 19.21 -4.90 -24.80
N SER A 89 18.21 -4.17 -24.29
CA SER A 89 17.93 -2.80 -24.66
C SER A 89 18.55 -1.76 -23.72
N CYS A 90 19.11 -2.19 -22.57
CA CYS A 90 19.69 -1.27 -21.58
C CYS A 90 20.81 -0.41 -22.16
N ARG A 91 21.73 -1.02 -22.94
CA ARG A 91 22.87 -0.31 -23.58
C ARG A 91 22.39 0.87 -24.44
N GLN A 92 21.36 0.64 -25.24
CA GLN A 92 20.79 1.70 -26.09
C GLN A 92 20.24 2.86 -25.26
N LEU A 93 19.53 2.56 -24.15
CA LEU A 93 18.98 3.60 -23.29
C LEU A 93 20.05 4.38 -22.54
N PHE A 94 21.17 3.77 -22.17
CA PHE A 94 22.31 4.50 -21.62
C PHE A 94 22.93 5.45 -22.64
N GLU A 95 23.09 5.03 -23.91
CA GLU A 95 23.56 5.89 -25.00
C GLU A 95 22.58 7.04 -25.25
N ASP A 96 21.28 6.78 -25.23
CA ASP A 96 20.23 7.79 -25.38
C ASP A 96 20.25 8.81 -24.22
N ALA A 97 20.42 8.34 -22.99
CA ALA A 97 20.57 9.20 -21.83
C ALA A 97 21.81 10.11 -21.97
N LYS A 98 22.94 9.55 -22.40
CA LYS A 98 24.17 10.30 -22.62
C LYS A 98 24.02 11.37 -23.73
N ARG A 99 23.37 11.02 -24.85
CA ARG A 99 23.06 11.97 -25.93
C ARG A 99 22.18 13.14 -25.45
N ASN A 100 21.31 12.86 -24.48
CA ASN A 100 20.42 13.85 -23.89
C ASN A 100 21.01 14.56 -22.64
N HIS A 101 22.29 14.35 -22.33
CA HIS A 101 22.97 14.91 -21.15
C HIS A 101 22.29 14.57 -19.82
N ILE A 102 21.69 13.38 -19.74
CA ILE A 102 21.08 12.84 -18.51
C ILE A 102 22.09 11.92 -17.82
N GLU A 103 22.27 12.11 -16.53
CA GLU A 103 23.05 11.21 -15.69
C GLU A 103 22.18 10.04 -15.23
N VAL A 104 22.52 8.82 -15.63
CA VAL A 104 21.92 7.61 -15.06
C VAL A 104 22.74 7.23 -13.83
N VAL A 105 22.10 7.29 -12.66
CA VAL A 105 22.75 7.11 -11.35
C VAL A 105 22.47 5.76 -10.72
N GLY A 106 21.64 4.94 -11.34
CA GLY A 106 21.30 3.64 -10.74
C GLY A 106 20.33 2.81 -11.56
N VAL A 107 20.01 1.66 -11.00
CA VAL A 107 19.08 0.67 -11.55
C VAL A 107 17.97 0.43 -10.55
N SER A 108 16.76 0.25 -11.05
CA SER A 108 15.58 -0.15 -10.27
C SER A 108 14.93 -1.36 -10.92
N PHE A 109 14.34 -2.22 -10.09
CA PHE A 109 13.45 -3.27 -10.54
C PHE A 109 12.27 -3.42 -9.57
N HIS A 110 11.28 -4.23 -9.93
CA HIS A 110 10.15 -4.53 -9.06
C HIS A 110 9.58 -5.90 -9.40
N ILE A 111 9.60 -6.80 -8.43
CA ILE A 111 9.17 -8.20 -8.61
C ILE A 111 7.65 -8.38 -8.74
N GLY A 112 6.88 -7.29 -8.61
CA GLY A 112 5.42 -7.37 -8.48
C GLY A 112 4.98 -7.66 -7.05
N SER A 113 3.68 -7.64 -6.81
CA SER A 113 3.13 -7.93 -5.48
C SER A 113 2.79 -9.41 -5.32
N GLY A 114 3.09 -9.94 -4.13
CA GLY A 114 2.73 -11.32 -3.77
C GLY A 114 3.47 -12.38 -4.57
N CYS A 115 4.74 -12.14 -4.89
CA CYS A 115 5.62 -13.14 -5.49
C CYS A 115 5.93 -14.24 -4.45
N PRO A 116 5.64 -15.51 -4.76
CA PRO A 116 5.93 -16.63 -3.85
C PRO A 116 7.37 -17.14 -3.96
N ASP A 117 8.19 -16.57 -4.85
CA ASP A 117 9.55 -17.00 -5.13
C ASP A 117 10.59 -15.94 -4.74
N PRO A 118 11.27 -16.07 -3.59
CA PRO A 118 12.32 -15.15 -3.18
C PRO A 118 13.52 -15.13 -4.14
N GLN A 119 13.77 -16.20 -4.90
CA GLN A 119 14.89 -16.28 -5.85
C GLN A 119 14.77 -15.28 -7.01
N ALA A 120 13.55 -14.81 -7.30
CA ALA A 120 13.34 -13.75 -8.26
C ALA A 120 14.07 -12.44 -7.88
N TYR A 121 14.24 -12.17 -6.59
CA TYR A 121 15.06 -11.04 -6.12
C TYR A 121 16.54 -11.27 -6.38
N ALA A 122 17.07 -12.46 -6.09
CA ALA A 122 18.48 -12.78 -6.33
C ALA A 122 18.83 -12.67 -7.82
N GLN A 123 17.98 -13.18 -8.71
CA GLN A 123 18.18 -13.07 -10.15
C GLN A 123 18.14 -11.59 -10.59
N SER A 124 17.20 -10.79 -10.08
CA SER A 124 17.10 -9.38 -10.45
C SER A 124 18.27 -8.55 -9.93
N ILE A 125 18.87 -8.91 -8.79
CA ILE A 125 20.09 -8.30 -8.27
C ILE A 125 21.29 -8.65 -9.18
N ALA A 126 21.40 -9.92 -9.63
CA ALA A 126 22.42 -10.33 -10.58
C ALA A 126 22.28 -9.59 -11.92
N ASP A 127 21.05 -9.48 -12.44
CA ASP A 127 20.75 -8.73 -13.67
C ASP A 127 21.11 -7.24 -13.52
N ALA A 128 20.78 -6.65 -12.37
CA ALA A 128 21.15 -5.27 -12.06
C ALA A 128 22.67 -5.07 -12.07
N ARG A 129 23.45 -6.03 -11.57
CA ARG A 129 24.93 -5.98 -11.61
C ARG A 129 25.45 -5.88 -13.04
N LEU A 130 24.93 -6.72 -13.94
CA LEU A 130 25.29 -6.65 -15.37
C LEU A 130 24.96 -5.28 -15.96
N VAL A 131 23.82 -4.69 -15.58
CA VAL A 131 23.42 -3.36 -16.06
C VAL A 131 24.31 -2.26 -15.49
N PHE A 132 24.79 -2.39 -14.25
CA PHE A 132 25.80 -1.48 -13.69
C PHE A 132 27.11 -1.52 -14.48
N GLU A 133 27.56 -2.70 -14.89
CA GLU A 133 28.76 -2.86 -15.71
C GLU A 133 28.58 -2.21 -17.09
N MET A 134 27.45 -2.43 -17.77
CA MET A 134 27.12 -1.77 -19.03
C MET A 134 27.13 -0.24 -18.90
N GLY A 135 26.55 0.30 -17.82
CA GLY A 135 26.51 1.73 -17.58
C GLY A 135 27.91 2.31 -17.33
N ALA A 136 28.74 1.61 -16.56
CA ALA A 136 30.13 2.02 -16.29
C ALA A 136 30.99 2.08 -17.59
N GLU A 137 30.86 1.08 -18.47
CA GLU A 137 31.49 1.09 -19.79
C GLU A 137 31.12 2.32 -20.64
N LEU A 138 29.87 2.80 -20.48
CA LEU A 138 29.39 3.98 -21.21
C LEU A 138 29.65 5.30 -20.44
N GLY A 139 30.30 5.23 -19.29
CA GLY A 139 30.72 6.38 -18.49
C GLY A 139 29.65 6.95 -17.54
N HIS A 140 28.60 6.19 -17.24
CA HIS A 140 27.64 6.53 -16.20
C HIS A 140 28.17 6.15 -14.82
N ARG A 141 27.98 7.03 -13.82
CA ARG A 141 28.45 6.82 -12.45
C ARG A 141 27.27 6.37 -11.58
N MET A 142 26.99 5.08 -11.64
CA MET A 142 25.85 4.52 -10.89
C MET A 142 26.24 4.18 -9.46
N HIS A 143 25.37 4.55 -8.53
CA HIS A 143 25.54 4.35 -7.08
C HIS A 143 24.21 4.08 -6.36
N ILE A 144 23.12 3.83 -7.08
CA ILE A 144 21.82 3.51 -6.51
C ILE A 144 21.30 2.20 -7.06
N LEU A 145 21.01 1.23 -6.19
CA LEU A 145 20.25 0.03 -6.51
C LEU A 145 18.91 0.05 -5.77
N ASP A 146 17.81 0.18 -6.51
CA ASP A 146 16.46 0.17 -5.98
C ASP A 146 15.80 -1.20 -6.21
N LEU A 147 15.64 -1.96 -5.14
CA LEU A 147 15.08 -3.32 -5.15
C LEU A 147 13.56 -3.35 -5.40
N GLY A 148 12.96 -2.18 -5.56
CA GLY A 148 11.52 -2.07 -5.74
C GLY A 148 10.71 -2.42 -4.49
N GLY A 149 9.53 -2.96 -4.72
CA GLY A 149 8.58 -3.32 -3.69
C GLY A 149 8.05 -4.75 -3.86
N GLY A 150 6.84 -4.98 -3.34
CA GLY A 150 6.18 -6.30 -3.41
C GLY A 150 6.32 -7.12 -2.14
N PHE A 151 6.96 -6.57 -1.12
CA PHE A 151 7.17 -7.24 0.16
C PHE A 151 5.86 -7.48 0.91
N PRO A 152 5.70 -8.65 1.56
CA PRO A 152 4.51 -8.94 2.36
C PRO A 152 4.43 -8.04 3.59
N GLY A 153 3.21 -7.77 4.05
CA GLY A 153 2.94 -6.96 5.24
C GLY A 153 2.13 -7.69 6.31
N VAL A 154 1.96 -9.00 6.18
CA VAL A 154 1.22 -9.83 7.13
C VAL A 154 2.08 -11.00 7.59
N GLU A 155 1.97 -11.38 8.86
CA GLU A 155 2.72 -12.50 9.43
C GLU A 155 2.38 -13.84 8.79
N GLY A 156 1.12 -14.06 8.43
CA GLY A 156 0.63 -15.26 7.76
C GLY A 156 0.88 -15.30 6.25
N ALA A 157 1.76 -14.47 5.71
CA ALA A 157 2.10 -14.49 4.29
C ALA A 157 2.71 -15.85 3.89
N LYS A 158 2.40 -16.29 2.65
CA LYS A 158 2.87 -17.54 2.09
C LYS A 158 4.40 -17.65 2.06
N VAL A 159 5.07 -16.52 1.85
CA VAL A 159 6.51 -16.33 1.99
C VAL A 159 6.71 -15.18 2.95
N ARG A 160 7.51 -15.39 3.98
CA ARG A 160 7.76 -14.39 5.02
C ARG A 160 8.79 -13.35 4.55
N PHE A 161 8.71 -12.17 5.14
CA PHE A 161 9.67 -11.09 4.86
C PHE A 161 11.11 -11.52 5.15
N GLU A 162 11.33 -12.29 6.22
CA GLU A 162 12.65 -12.78 6.64
C GLU A 162 13.28 -13.72 5.61
N GLU A 163 12.46 -14.53 4.92
CA GLU A 163 12.93 -15.43 3.86
C GLU A 163 13.39 -14.61 2.64
N ILE A 164 12.60 -13.60 2.25
CA ILE A 164 12.95 -12.70 1.16
C ILE A 164 14.21 -11.90 1.50
N SER A 165 14.31 -11.34 2.70
CA SER A 165 15.45 -10.53 3.13
C SER A 165 16.74 -11.34 3.22
N SER A 166 16.65 -12.59 3.65
CA SER A 166 17.81 -13.50 3.68
C SER A 166 18.37 -13.75 2.27
N VAL A 167 17.49 -14.01 1.28
CA VAL A 167 17.90 -14.20 -0.11
C VAL A 167 18.47 -12.92 -0.70
N ILE A 168 17.85 -11.77 -0.43
CA ILE A 168 18.34 -10.46 -0.88
C ILE A 168 19.73 -10.19 -0.31
N ASN A 169 19.93 -10.37 1.00
CA ASN A 169 21.22 -10.11 1.65
C ASN A 169 22.32 -11.00 1.04
N SER A 170 22.06 -12.31 0.88
CA SER A 170 23.02 -13.22 0.26
C SER A 170 23.38 -12.80 -1.19
N ALA A 171 22.42 -12.31 -1.97
CA ALA A 171 22.67 -11.82 -3.32
C ALA A 171 23.43 -10.47 -3.32
N LEU A 172 23.12 -9.58 -2.36
CA LEU A 172 23.85 -8.31 -2.22
C LEU A 172 25.30 -8.54 -1.81
N ASP A 173 25.57 -9.45 -0.87
CA ASP A 173 26.92 -9.80 -0.46
C ASP A 173 27.77 -10.29 -1.65
N LEU A 174 27.14 -11.01 -2.60
CA LEU A 174 27.80 -11.51 -3.79
C LEU A 174 28.03 -10.46 -4.87
N TYR A 175 27.00 -9.66 -5.17
CA TYR A 175 27.00 -8.74 -6.34
C TYR A 175 27.27 -7.29 -6.00
N PHE A 176 26.95 -6.86 -4.79
CA PHE A 176 27.09 -5.48 -4.30
C PHE A 176 27.59 -5.48 -2.85
N PRO A 177 28.79 -6.04 -2.59
CA PRO A 177 29.32 -6.18 -1.22
C PRO A 177 29.45 -4.83 -0.51
N GLU A 178 29.52 -4.86 0.79
CA GLU A 178 29.73 -3.67 1.61
C GLU A 178 30.98 -2.90 1.14
N GLY A 179 30.89 -1.57 1.09
CA GLY A 179 31.97 -0.72 0.60
C GLY A 179 32.07 -0.57 -0.92
N CYS A 180 31.20 -1.23 -1.72
CA CYS A 180 31.17 -1.06 -3.18
C CYS A 180 30.70 0.32 -3.65
N GLY A 181 30.27 1.20 -2.75
CA GLY A 181 29.81 2.56 -3.07
C GLY A 181 28.42 2.64 -3.67
N VAL A 182 27.58 1.61 -3.49
CA VAL A 182 26.20 1.56 -3.96
C VAL A 182 25.24 1.66 -2.79
N ASP A 183 24.34 2.64 -2.85
CA ASP A 183 23.23 2.79 -1.91
C ASP A 183 22.09 1.84 -2.29
N ILE A 184 21.66 1.01 -1.35
CA ILE A 184 20.56 0.08 -1.53
C ILE A 184 19.25 0.71 -1.06
N LEU A 185 18.24 0.72 -1.93
CA LEU A 185 16.90 1.22 -1.64
C LEU A 185 15.87 0.09 -1.76
N ALA A 186 14.85 0.13 -0.91
CA ALA A 186 13.68 -0.74 -1.01
C ALA A 186 12.39 0.05 -0.76
N LYS A 187 11.29 -0.34 -1.43
CA LYS A 187 9.98 0.29 -1.31
C LYS A 187 9.08 -0.58 -0.45
N LEU A 188 9.17 -0.41 0.86
CA LEU A 188 8.52 -1.25 1.87
C LEU A 188 7.14 -0.75 2.31
N GLY A 189 6.43 0.02 1.47
CA GLY A 189 5.16 0.64 1.83
C GLY A 189 4.15 -0.35 2.43
N ARG A 190 3.85 -1.42 1.70
CA ARG A 190 2.94 -2.49 2.17
C ARG A 190 3.39 -3.07 3.52
N TYR A 191 4.66 -3.39 3.66
CA TYR A 191 5.23 -3.98 4.87
C TYR A 191 4.94 -3.14 6.12
N TYR A 192 5.13 -1.82 6.02
CA TYR A 192 4.94 -0.92 7.16
C TYR A 192 3.48 -0.61 7.49
N VAL A 193 2.58 -0.62 6.50
CA VAL A 193 1.23 -0.08 6.73
C VAL A 193 0.13 -1.14 6.83
N THR A 194 0.34 -2.35 6.30
CA THR A 194 -0.71 -3.36 6.19
C THR A 194 -1.33 -3.68 7.56
N SER A 195 -0.51 -4.07 8.53
CA SER A 195 -0.96 -4.49 9.86
C SER A 195 -1.34 -3.33 10.77
N ALA A 196 -1.06 -2.07 10.36
CA ALA A 196 -1.35 -0.90 11.16
C ALA A 196 -2.83 -0.51 11.18
N PHE A 197 -3.68 -1.12 10.33
CA PHE A 197 -5.09 -0.77 10.22
C PHE A 197 -5.97 -2.00 10.37
N THR A 198 -7.02 -1.82 11.15
CA THR A 198 -8.11 -2.77 11.31
C THR A 198 -9.40 -2.07 10.93
N LEU A 199 -10.22 -2.69 10.10
CA LEU A 199 -11.53 -2.20 9.70
C LEU A 199 -12.60 -2.92 10.49
N ALA A 200 -13.52 -2.15 11.09
CA ALA A 200 -14.76 -2.67 11.63
C ALA A 200 -15.92 -2.14 10.77
N VAL A 201 -16.78 -3.04 10.31
CA VAL A 201 -17.91 -2.70 9.44
C VAL A 201 -19.16 -3.46 9.87
N SER A 202 -20.32 -2.79 9.83
CA SER A 202 -21.59 -3.39 10.21
C SER A 202 -22.30 -4.04 9.03
N ILE A 203 -23.06 -5.07 9.32
CA ILE A 203 -24.02 -5.68 8.38
C ILE A 203 -25.23 -4.76 8.27
N ILE A 204 -25.51 -4.25 7.08
CA ILE A 204 -26.63 -3.35 6.80
C ILE A 204 -27.86 -4.06 6.24
N ALA A 205 -27.66 -5.22 5.61
CA ALA A 205 -28.75 -6.06 5.12
C ALA A 205 -28.30 -7.51 5.00
N LYS A 206 -29.27 -8.44 4.98
CA LYS A 206 -29.02 -9.84 4.68
C LYS A 206 -30.14 -10.41 3.77
N LYS A 207 -29.77 -11.39 2.95
CA LYS A 207 -30.71 -12.16 2.12
C LYS A 207 -30.40 -13.64 2.27
N GLU A 208 -31.42 -14.44 2.54
CA GLU A 208 -31.32 -15.89 2.56
C GLU A 208 -31.80 -16.41 1.22
N VAL A 209 -31.01 -17.26 0.60
CA VAL A 209 -31.31 -17.91 -0.69
C VAL A 209 -31.38 -19.42 -0.43
N LEU A 210 -32.54 -19.99 -0.64
CA LEU A 210 -32.74 -21.45 -0.59
C LEU A 210 -32.16 -22.06 -1.88
N LEU A 211 -31.33 -23.07 -1.72
CA LEU A 211 -30.81 -23.82 -2.88
C LEU A 211 -31.85 -24.85 -3.25
N GLU A 212 -32.59 -24.62 -4.35
CA GLU A 212 -33.46 -25.61 -4.94
C GLU A 212 -32.61 -26.77 -5.45
N GLN A 213 -32.70 -27.94 -4.84
CA GLN A 213 -32.14 -29.17 -5.38
C GLN A 213 -33.25 -29.89 -6.19
N PRO A 214 -33.16 -29.90 -7.52
CA PRO A 214 -34.12 -30.66 -8.30
C PRO A 214 -33.96 -32.16 -7.97
N GLY A 215 -35.00 -32.80 -7.40
CA GLY A 215 -35.13 -34.23 -7.27
C GLY A 215 -34.83 -34.87 -5.90
N ARG A 216 -34.78 -34.13 -4.81
CA ARG A 216 -34.81 -34.69 -3.45
C ARG A 216 -36.12 -34.34 -2.77
N GLU A 217 -36.93 -35.33 -2.53
CA GLU A 217 -38.08 -35.18 -1.62
C GLU A 217 -37.61 -34.86 -0.22
N GLU A 218 -38.27 -33.90 0.43
CA GLU A 218 -37.97 -33.41 1.78
C GLU A 218 -38.19 -34.55 2.81
N GLU A 219 -37.16 -35.32 3.11
CA GLU A 219 -37.09 -36.08 4.36
C GLU A 219 -36.27 -35.28 5.37
N ASN A 220 -36.97 -34.60 6.29
CA ASN A 220 -36.49 -34.05 7.55
C ASN A 220 -35.13 -33.32 7.57
N GLY A 221 -35.02 -32.20 6.89
CA GLY A 221 -33.88 -31.34 7.03
C GLY A 221 -34.11 -30.03 6.32
N SER A 222 -33.89 -28.90 6.97
CA SER A 222 -33.99 -27.59 6.34
C SER A 222 -33.15 -27.54 5.07
N ALA A 223 -33.75 -27.13 3.94
CA ALA A 223 -33.07 -26.99 2.66
C ALA A 223 -31.74 -26.23 2.81
N PRO A 224 -30.66 -26.66 2.15
CA PRO A 224 -29.38 -25.96 2.25
C PRO A 224 -29.57 -24.52 1.77
N LYS A 225 -29.26 -23.58 2.65
CA LYS A 225 -29.38 -22.15 2.37
C LYS A 225 -28.03 -21.48 2.28
N THR A 226 -27.93 -20.52 1.38
CA THR A 226 -26.81 -19.58 1.31
C THR A 226 -27.26 -18.22 1.85
N ILE A 227 -26.42 -17.58 2.63
CA ILE A 227 -26.73 -16.28 3.21
C ILE A 227 -25.83 -15.21 2.59
N LEU A 228 -26.47 -14.19 2.04
CA LEU A 228 -25.80 -13.03 1.46
C LEU A 228 -25.90 -11.87 2.48
N TYR A 229 -24.74 -11.36 2.89
CA TYR A 229 -24.65 -10.21 3.79
C TYR A 229 -24.19 -8.97 3.03
N ARG A 230 -24.86 -7.84 3.22
CA ARG A 230 -24.41 -6.54 2.71
C ARG A 230 -23.79 -5.75 3.84
N LEU A 231 -22.60 -5.21 3.57
CA LEU A 231 -21.81 -4.40 4.50
C LEU A 231 -21.94 -2.91 4.17
N GLY A 232 -21.61 -2.06 5.13
CA GLY A 232 -21.58 -0.61 4.94
C GLY A 232 -20.43 -0.09 4.09
N GLU A 233 -19.46 -0.96 3.76
CA GLU A 233 -18.29 -0.67 2.92
C GLU A 233 -18.15 -1.75 1.84
N GLY A 234 -17.52 -1.42 0.70
CA GLY A 234 -17.40 -2.30 -0.44
C GLY A 234 -16.09 -2.15 -1.22
N GLU A 235 -16.01 -2.82 -2.37
CA GLU A 235 -14.83 -2.82 -3.25
C GLU A 235 -14.48 -1.44 -3.80
N TYR A 236 -15.46 -0.58 -4.00
CA TYR A 236 -15.22 0.80 -4.44
C TYR A 236 -14.76 1.71 -3.31
N GLY A 237 -14.86 1.27 -2.07
CA GLY A 237 -14.40 1.93 -0.85
C GLY A 237 -13.13 1.30 -0.29
N ILE A 238 -13.16 0.89 0.96
CA ILE A 238 -12.00 0.37 1.69
C ILE A 238 -11.59 -1.03 1.22
N PHE A 239 -12.50 -1.82 0.66
CA PHE A 239 -12.19 -3.15 0.12
C PHE A 239 -11.64 -3.13 -1.31
N ASN A 240 -11.19 -1.99 -1.82
CA ASN A 240 -10.68 -1.89 -3.20
C ASN A 240 -9.47 -2.78 -3.51
N SER A 241 -8.77 -3.27 -2.50
CA SER A 241 -7.70 -4.26 -2.66
C SER A 241 -8.20 -5.59 -3.24
N VAL A 242 -9.49 -5.89 -3.13
CA VAL A 242 -10.11 -7.05 -3.80
C VAL A 242 -10.01 -6.90 -5.31
N LEU A 243 -10.33 -5.71 -5.84
CA LEU A 243 -10.25 -5.40 -7.27
C LEU A 243 -8.81 -5.29 -7.79
N PHE A 244 -7.96 -4.54 -7.08
CA PHE A 244 -6.65 -4.16 -7.59
C PHE A 244 -5.54 -5.14 -7.27
N ASP A 245 -5.69 -5.94 -6.21
CA ASP A 245 -4.65 -6.83 -5.71
C ASP A 245 -5.15 -8.28 -5.50
N ASN A 246 -6.37 -8.58 -5.94
CA ASN A 246 -7.03 -9.89 -5.77
C ASN A 246 -6.89 -10.42 -4.34
N THR A 247 -7.09 -9.54 -3.35
CA THR A 247 -7.09 -9.96 -1.96
C THR A 247 -8.41 -10.65 -1.62
N CYS A 248 -8.37 -11.57 -0.67
CA CYS A 248 -9.58 -12.19 -0.12
C CYS A 248 -9.63 -11.87 1.38
N PRO A 249 -10.29 -10.78 1.78
CA PRO A 249 -10.37 -10.39 3.18
C PRO A 249 -11.20 -11.40 3.96
N THR A 250 -10.66 -11.86 5.09
CA THR A 250 -11.32 -12.82 5.97
C THR A 250 -11.91 -12.09 7.17
N PRO A 251 -13.23 -12.19 7.40
CA PRO A 251 -13.87 -11.54 8.52
C PRO A 251 -13.57 -12.25 9.84
N ILE A 252 -13.36 -11.47 10.90
CA ILE A 252 -13.34 -11.91 12.28
C ILE A 252 -14.68 -11.51 12.91
N LEU A 253 -15.32 -12.45 13.56
CA LEU A 253 -16.58 -12.18 14.24
C LEU A 253 -16.34 -11.45 15.56
N GLN A 254 -17.03 -10.34 15.79
CA GLN A 254 -16.94 -9.59 17.05
C GLN A 254 -17.35 -10.45 18.26
N LYS A 255 -18.34 -11.32 18.08
CA LYS A 255 -18.78 -12.27 19.11
C LYS A 255 -18.33 -13.66 18.73
N LYS A 256 -17.68 -14.36 19.64
CA LYS A 256 -17.30 -15.75 19.41
C LYS A 256 -18.60 -16.58 19.26
N PRO A 257 -18.78 -17.28 18.13
CA PRO A 257 -19.94 -18.14 17.97
C PRO A 257 -19.90 -19.27 19.01
N SER A 258 -21.06 -19.73 19.45
CA SER A 258 -21.15 -20.98 20.19
C SER A 258 -20.64 -22.12 19.30
N THR A 259 -19.94 -23.09 19.87
CA THR A 259 -19.42 -24.27 19.15
C THR A 259 -20.53 -25.11 18.54
N GLU A 260 -21.78 -24.95 18.96
CA GLU A 260 -22.95 -25.67 18.47
C GLU A 260 -23.74 -24.94 17.37
N GLN A 261 -23.34 -23.69 17.04
CA GLN A 261 -24.07 -22.95 16.00
C GLN A 261 -23.77 -23.51 14.59
N PRO A 262 -24.82 -23.77 13.80
CA PRO A 262 -24.62 -24.20 12.42
C PRO A 262 -23.96 -23.11 11.59
N LEU A 263 -23.05 -23.52 10.70
CA LEU A 263 -22.42 -22.65 9.73
C LEU A 263 -23.18 -22.73 8.40
N TYR A 264 -23.27 -21.58 7.73
CA TYR A 264 -23.95 -21.45 6.44
C TYR A 264 -22.96 -20.94 5.39
N SER A 265 -23.08 -21.45 4.19
CA SER A 265 -22.40 -20.87 3.02
C SER A 265 -22.83 -19.40 2.91
N SER A 266 -21.85 -18.51 2.86
CA SER A 266 -22.10 -17.07 2.96
C SER A 266 -21.25 -16.29 1.97
N SER A 267 -21.78 -15.13 1.55
CA SER A 267 -21.05 -14.13 0.75
C SER A 267 -21.21 -12.75 1.35
N LEU A 268 -20.16 -11.93 1.21
CA LEU A 268 -20.10 -10.54 1.67
C LEU A 268 -20.13 -9.62 0.47
N TRP A 269 -20.98 -8.62 0.51
CA TRP A 269 -21.21 -7.66 -0.57
C TRP A 269 -21.18 -6.25 -0.01
N GLY A 270 -20.69 -5.30 -0.80
CA GLY A 270 -20.72 -3.89 -0.45
C GLY A 270 -22.08 -3.22 -0.70
N PRO A 271 -22.19 -1.91 -0.42
CA PRO A 271 -23.44 -1.16 -0.50
C PRO A 271 -23.83 -0.74 -1.92
N VAL A 272 -22.93 -0.81 -2.90
CA VAL A 272 -23.19 -0.33 -4.27
C VAL A 272 -24.15 -1.28 -5.00
N ILE A 273 -24.98 -0.71 -5.90
CA ILE A 273 -26.09 -1.43 -6.55
C ILE A 273 -25.64 -2.25 -7.78
N ASP A 274 -24.36 -2.27 -8.09
CA ASP A 274 -23.87 -3.08 -9.20
C ASP A 274 -23.58 -4.54 -8.79
N GLY A 275 -23.48 -5.41 -9.79
CA GLY A 275 -23.22 -6.83 -9.58
C GLY A 275 -21.76 -7.17 -9.30
N CYS A 276 -20.86 -6.17 -9.24
CA CYS A 276 -19.42 -6.37 -9.08
C CYS A 276 -18.94 -6.15 -7.65
N ASP A 277 -19.73 -5.51 -6.77
CA ASP A 277 -19.34 -5.15 -5.40
C ASP A 277 -19.31 -6.35 -4.44
N CYS A 278 -18.63 -7.43 -4.84
CA CYS A 278 -18.50 -8.67 -4.10
C CYS A 278 -17.17 -8.74 -3.35
N ILE A 279 -17.20 -8.60 -2.03
CA ILE A 279 -16.01 -8.58 -1.17
C ILE A 279 -15.42 -9.97 -0.98
N ALA A 280 -16.27 -10.96 -0.70
CA ALA A 280 -15.84 -12.34 -0.49
C ALA A 280 -16.99 -13.33 -0.69
N GLU A 281 -16.68 -14.50 -1.23
CA GLU A 281 -17.62 -15.62 -1.43
C GLU A 281 -17.09 -16.91 -0.79
N GLY A 282 -17.97 -17.88 -0.64
CA GLY A 282 -17.60 -19.21 -0.14
C GLY A 282 -17.19 -19.24 1.34
N LEU A 283 -17.61 -18.27 2.11
CA LEU A 283 -17.36 -18.21 3.54
C LEU A 283 -18.34 -19.12 4.30
N TRP A 284 -17.84 -19.77 5.35
CA TRP A 284 -18.67 -20.52 6.28
C TRP A 284 -18.84 -19.72 7.55
N LEU A 285 -20.01 -19.08 7.71
CA LEU A 285 -20.32 -18.19 8.84
C LEU A 285 -21.54 -18.70 9.61
N PRO A 286 -21.60 -18.48 10.93
CA PRO A 286 -22.84 -18.65 11.68
C PRO A 286 -23.87 -17.64 11.17
N GLN A 287 -25.13 -17.86 11.52
CA GLN A 287 -26.16 -16.89 11.16
C GLN A 287 -25.95 -15.57 11.90
N LEU A 288 -25.67 -14.51 11.11
CA LEU A 288 -25.48 -13.14 11.60
C LEU A 288 -26.76 -12.32 11.36
N HIS A 289 -26.85 -11.17 12.04
CA HIS A 289 -27.99 -10.27 12.01
C HIS A 289 -27.58 -8.88 11.49
N VAL A 290 -28.55 -8.15 10.98
CA VAL A 290 -28.36 -6.73 10.65
C VAL A 290 -27.98 -5.98 11.93
N GLY A 291 -26.93 -5.17 11.86
CA GLY A 291 -26.34 -4.48 13.00
C GLY A 291 -25.18 -5.23 13.68
N ASP A 292 -24.94 -6.51 13.35
CA ASP A 292 -23.72 -7.18 13.78
C ASP A 292 -22.50 -6.59 13.07
N TRP A 293 -21.34 -6.67 13.73
CA TRP A 293 -20.07 -6.13 13.23
C TRP A 293 -19.11 -7.24 12.82
N LEU A 294 -18.49 -7.04 11.68
CA LEU A 294 -17.36 -7.83 11.21
C LEU A 294 -16.09 -6.99 11.31
N VAL A 295 -15.00 -7.65 11.65
CA VAL A 295 -13.69 -7.02 11.79
C VAL A 295 -12.74 -7.64 10.77
N PHE A 296 -11.99 -6.79 10.10
CA PHE A 296 -10.98 -7.19 9.12
C PHE A 296 -9.65 -6.59 9.52
N GLU A 297 -8.68 -7.45 9.76
CA GLU A 297 -7.31 -7.04 10.06
C GLU A 297 -6.52 -6.78 8.77
N ASN A 298 -5.33 -6.20 8.94
CA ASN A 298 -4.40 -5.97 7.84
C ASN A 298 -4.94 -5.09 6.71
N MET A 299 -5.75 -4.10 7.07
CA MET A 299 -6.43 -3.20 6.14
C MET A 299 -5.68 -1.88 5.86
N GLY A 300 -4.33 -1.87 6.01
CA GLY A 300 -3.55 -0.64 5.84
C GLY A 300 -2.99 -0.38 4.45
N ALA A 301 -2.87 -1.42 3.61
CA ALA A 301 -2.29 -1.28 2.28
C ALA A 301 -3.35 -1.37 1.19
N TYR A 302 -3.36 -0.39 0.27
CA TYR A 302 -4.29 -0.35 -0.88
C TYR A 302 -5.76 -0.40 -0.46
N THR A 303 -6.11 0.43 0.49
CA THR A 303 -7.44 0.53 1.09
C THR A 303 -7.94 1.97 1.04
N MET A 304 -8.08 2.66 2.18
CA MET A 304 -8.64 4.03 2.26
C MET A 304 -8.07 5.03 1.25
N GLY A 305 -6.74 5.00 1.01
CA GLY A 305 -6.10 5.93 0.09
C GLY A 305 -6.44 5.74 -1.39
N MET A 306 -7.08 4.64 -1.74
CA MET A 306 -7.48 4.29 -3.11
C MET A 306 -8.99 4.23 -3.30
N GLY A 307 -9.77 4.33 -2.22
CA GLY A 307 -11.23 4.30 -2.27
C GLY A 307 -11.81 5.40 -3.15
N SER A 308 -12.85 5.07 -3.89
CA SER A 308 -13.64 6.01 -4.69
C SER A 308 -14.80 6.54 -3.87
N LEU A 309 -15.23 7.77 -4.15
CA LEU A 309 -16.45 8.34 -3.61
C LEU A 309 -17.72 7.86 -4.36
N LEU A 310 -17.61 6.83 -5.18
CA LEU A 310 -18.74 6.22 -5.89
C LEU A 310 -19.78 5.72 -4.86
N GLY A 311 -21.00 6.10 -5.07
CA GLY A 311 -22.12 5.70 -4.22
C GLY A 311 -22.34 6.54 -2.97
N GLY A 312 -21.67 7.69 -2.80
CA GLY A 312 -21.88 8.58 -1.66
C GLY A 312 -21.36 7.99 -0.34
N ALA A 313 -20.39 7.08 -0.41
CA ALA A 313 -19.75 6.49 0.77
C ALA A 313 -19.24 7.60 1.69
N GLN A 314 -19.75 7.62 2.90
CA GLN A 314 -19.21 8.48 3.96
C GLN A 314 -17.77 8.02 4.21
N THR A 315 -16.86 8.98 4.36
CA THR A 315 -15.50 8.66 4.78
C THR A 315 -15.57 7.92 6.11
N CYS A 316 -15.02 6.71 6.16
CA CYS A 316 -14.93 5.95 7.40
C CYS A 316 -14.31 6.78 8.52
N ARG A 317 -14.89 6.69 9.69
CA ARG A 317 -14.32 7.31 10.89
C ARG A 317 -13.02 6.60 11.25
N ILE A 318 -11.93 7.35 11.25
CA ILE A 318 -10.63 6.85 11.70
C ILE A 318 -10.53 7.09 13.21
N THR A 319 -10.19 6.03 13.94
CA THR A 319 -9.83 6.11 15.35
C THR A 319 -8.42 5.58 15.51
N TYR A 320 -7.56 6.37 16.14
CA TYR A 320 -6.21 5.95 16.45
C TYR A 320 -6.18 5.23 17.78
N ALA A 321 -5.60 4.04 17.81
CA ALA A 321 -5.45 3.24 19.00
C ALA A 321 -4.01 2.81 19.16
N MET A 322 -3.57 2.71 20.41
CA MET A 322 -2.22 2.24 20.74
C MET A 322 -2.32 1.38 22.01
N SER A 323 -1.56 0.31 22.06
CA SER A 323 -1.48 -0.49 23.28
C SER A 323 -0.80 0.34 24.39
N ARG A 324 -1.18 0.09 25.64
CA ARG A 324 -0.56 0.75 26.78
C ARG A 324 0.94 0.54 26.82
N VAL A 325 1.39 -0.67 26.53
CA VAL A 325 2.83 -1.03 26.50
C VAL A 325 3.57 -0.21 25.44
N ALA A 326 3.00 -0.10 24.22
CA ALA A 326 3.60 0.70 23.15
C ALA A 326 3.62 2.19 23.52
N TRP A 327 2.58 2.70 24.18
CA TRP A 327 2.54 4.08 24.67
C TRP A 327 3.60 4.36 25.72
N GLU A 328 3.74 3.50 26.73
CA GLU A 328 4.75 3.63 27.78
C GLU A 328 6.18 3.59 27.19
N ALA A 329 6.42 2.71 26.20
CA ALA A 329 7.70 2.66 25.49
C ALA A 329 8.00 3.94 24.70
N LEU A 330 7.01 4.49 23.99
CA LEU A 330 7.15 5.77 23.25
C LEU A 330 7.35 6.94 24.18
N ARG A 331 6.62 7.01 25.29
CA ARG A 331 6.73 8.05 26.28
C ARG A 331 8.14 8.10 26.88
N GLY A 332 8.73 6.94 27.17
CA GLY A 332 10.10 6.85 27.68
C GLY A 332 11.18 7.30 26.70
N GLN A 333 10.89 7.26 25.38
CA GLN A 333 11.82 7.73 24.34
C GLN A 333 11.64 9.21 23.99
N LEU A 334 10.44 9.76 24.15
CA LEU A 334 10.10 11.12 23.72
C LEU A 334 10.28 12.18 24.81
N LEU A 335 10.36 11.77 26.07
CA LEU A 335 10.61 12.68 27.18
C LEU A 335 12.03 12.41 27.71
N PRO A 336 13.00 13.34 27.52
CA PRO A 336 14.16 13.38 28.39
C PRO A 336 13.68 13.47 29.83
N ALA A 337 14.34 12.82 30.75
CA ALA A 337 14.00 12.83 32.17
C ALA A 337 14.13 14.24 32.74
N GLU A 338 13.20 15.12 32.44
CA GLU A 338 12.98 16.36 33.22
C GLU A 338 11.88 16.04 34.23
N GLN A 339 12.32 16.01 35.45
CA GLN A 339 11.50 16.03 36.65
C GLN A 339 10.75 17.36 36.71
N ASP A 340 9.50 17.37 36.29
CA ASP A 340 8.55 18.39 36.70
C ASP A 340 7.42 17.73 37.47
N GLU A 341 7.55 17.89 38.80
CA GLU A 341 6.58 17.36 39.79
C GLU A 341 5.27 18.16 39.85
N ASP A 342 5.01 19.16 38.99
CA ASP A 342 3.86 20.06 39.10
C ASP A 342 2.98 20.22 37.87
N ALA A 343 2.75 19.16 37.11
CA ALA A 343 1.74 19.18 36.05
C ALA A 343 0.55 18.27 36.37
N GLU A 344 -0.14 18.54 37.46
CA GLU A 344 -1.54 18.16 37.66
C GLU A 344 -2.44 18.97 36.72
N GLY A 345 -2.49 18.61 35.47
CA GLY A 345 -3.37 19.28 34.54
C GLY A 345 -3.21 18.81 33.12
N THR A 346 -4.17 18.01 32.68
CA THR A 346 -4.54 17.96 31.29
C THR A 346 -3.69 17.15 30.35
N CYS A 347 -3.80 15.89 30.39
CA CYS A 347 -4.02 14.98 29.26
C CYS A 347 -4.36 13.60 29.83
N ARG A 348 -5.59 13.43 30.23
CA ARG A 348 -6.11 12.08 30.51
C ARG A 348 -6.31 11.42 29.16
N PRO A 349 -5.56 10.37 28.86
CA PRO A 349 -5.86 9.56 27.69
C PRO A 349 -7.24 8.96 27.84
N LEU A 350 -8.13 9.23 26.89
CA LEU A 350 -9.41 8.55 26.79
C LEU A 350 -9.15 7.14 26.22
N SER A 351 -9.37 6.11 27.01
CA SER A 351 -9.20 4.74 26.56
C SER A 351 -10.46 4.23 25.85
N CYS A 352 -10.39 4.14 24.54
CA CYS A 352 -11.14 3.16 23.78
C CYS A 352 -10.12 2.28 23.08
N GLY A 353 -9.57 1.32 23.77
CA GLY A 353 -8.69 0.32 23.21
C GLY A 353 -9.48 -0.97 22.99
N TRP A 354 -9.19 -1.65 21.89
CA TRP A 354 -9.58 -3.02 21.66
C TRP A 354 -8.35 -3.87 21.94
N GLU A 355 -8.40 -4.78 22.90
CA GLU A 355 -7.41 -5.83 23.02
C GLU A 355 -7.88 -7.05 22.23
N ILE A 356 -7.05 -7.49 21.30
CA ILE A 356 -7.17 -8.81 20.68
C ILE A 356 -6.52 -9.77 21.67
N THR A 357 -7.35 -10.48 22.44
CA THR A 357 -6.85 -11.62 23.21
C THR A 357 -6.70 -12.81 22.26
N ASP A 358 -5.82 -13.77 22.60
CA ASP A 358 -5.52 -15.00 21.83
C ASP A 358 -6.74 -15.87 21.48
N THR A 359 -7.91 -15.46 21.83
CA THR A 359 -9.19 -16.00 21.43
C THR A 359 -9.90 -14.97 20.57
N LEU A 360 -9.95 -15.16 19.29
CA LEU A 360 -10.75 -14.62 18.17
C LEU A 360 -11.96 -13.67 18.55
N CYS A 361 -11.90 -12.97 19.67
CA CYS A 361 -12.91 -12.05 20.16
C CYS A 361 -12.28 -10.74 20.56
N MET A 362 -12.64 -9.66 19.88
CA MET A 362 -12.36 -8.31 20.38
C MET A 362 -13.23 -8.03 21.60
N ARG A 363 -12.60 -7.67 22.70
CA ARG A 363 -13.29 -7.11 23.88
C ARG A 363 -12.95 -5.63 23.96
N PRO A 364 -13.94 -4.74 24.17
CA PRO A 364 -13.63 -3.36 24.53
C PRO A 364 -12.95 -3.36 25.89
N VAL A 365 -11.70 -2.97 25.93
CA VAL A 365 -10.99 -2.73 27.19
C VAL A 365 -11.17 -1.26 27.50
N PHE A 366 -12.10 -0.97 28.39
CA PHE A 366 -12.20 0.35 29.00
C PHE A 366 -11.09 0.47 30.04
N THR A 367 -9.95 0.96 29.62
CA THR A 367 -8.94 1.46 30.56
C THR A 367 -9.04 2.99 30.59
N PRO A 368 -8.80 3.66 31.72
CA PRO A 368 -9.03 5.11 31.83
C PRO A 368 -7.97 5.95 31.12
N ALA A 369 -7.48 5.52 29.96
CA ALA A 369 -6.50 6.28 29.21
C ALA A 369 -6.53 5.95 27.71
N SER A 370 -7.27 6.72 26.90
CA SER A 370 -7.17 6.76 25.44
C SER A 370 -6.61 8.09 25.01
N ILE A 371 -5.62 8.04 24.14
CA ILE A 371 -5.15 9.23 23.44
C ILE A 371 -5.94 9.33 22.16
N ILE A 372 -6.78 10.34 22.07
CA ILE A 372 -7.35 10.76 20.80
C ILE A 372 -6.38 11.75 20.20
N PHE A 373 -5.63 11.32 19.18
CA PHE A 373 -5.02 12.26 18.27
C PHE A 373 -6.15 12.89 17.45
N GLN A 374 -6.45 14.16 17.70
CA GLN A 374 -7.25 14.90 16.75
C GLN A 374 -6.50 14.89 15.42
N PRO A 375 -7.16 14.52 14.29
CA PRO A 375 -6.53 14.71 12.99
C PRO A 375 -6.16 16.18 12.89
N LEU A 376 -4.91 16.46 12.50
CA LEU A 376 -4.51 17.80 12.10
C LEU A 376 -5.54 18.28 11.08
N GLN A 377 -6.42 19.18 11.49
CA GLN A 377 -7.30 19.88 10.59
C GLN A 377 -6.37 20.74 9.72
N LEU A 378 -6.17 20.31 8.48
CA LEU A 378 -5.59 21.19 7.47
C LEU A 378 -6.48 22.43 7.40
N PRO A 379 -5.93 23.66 7.49
CA PRO A 379 -6.72 24.86 7.39
C PRO A 379 -7.43 24.87 6.04
N VAL A 380 -8.74 24.68 6.08
CA VAL A 380 -9.61 24.97 4.94
C VAL A 380 -9.62 26.49 4.80
N THR A 381 -8.85 27.01 3.86
CA THR A 381 -8.95 28.42 3.50
C THR A 381 -10.38 28.67 3.03
N PRO A 382 -11.12 29.62 3.65
CA PRO A 382 -12.45 29.94 3.20
C PRO A 382 -12.36 30.53 1.79
N ARG A 383 -13.03 29.91 0.83
CA ARG A 383 -13.27 30.52 -0.49
C ARG A 383 -14.12 31.78 -0.25
N SER A 384 -13.56 32.94 -0.55
CA SER A 384 -14.33 34.18 -0.66
C SER A 384 -15.44 34.04 -1.70
N PRO A 385 -16.64 34.55 -1.42
CA PRO A 385 -17.73 34.58 -2.37
C PRO A 385 -17.48 35.72 -3.37
N GLY A 386 -16.83 35.42 -4.48
CA GLY A 386 -16.65 36.31 -5.62
C GLY A 386 -17.56 35.85 -6.76
N GLY A 387 -18.73 36.44 -6.84
CA GLY A 387 -19.63 36.26 -7.99
C GLY A 387 -19.04 36.78 -9.28
N ARG A 388 -19.25 36.00 -10.39
CA ARG A 388 -19.51 36.56 -11.73
C ARG A 388 -20.35 35.53 -12.47
N GLY A 389 -21.54 36.03 -12.92
CA GLY A 389 -22.47 35.30 -13.75
C GLY A 389 -21.88 34.97 -15.12
N PHE A 390 -22.32 33.85 -15.67
CA PHE A 390 -22.16 33.51 -17.08
C PHE A 390 -23.34 34.15 -17.86
N PRO A 391 -23.10 34.78 -18.98
CA PRO A 391 -24.18 35.10 -19.92
C PRO A 391 -24.55 33.85 -20.72
N ALA A 392 -25.85 33.68 -20.93
CA ALA A 392 -26.41 32.70 -21.84
C ALA A 392 -26.15 33.10 -23.30
N ALA A 393 -25.66 32.17 -24.11
CA ALA A 393 -25.96 31.93 -25.52
C ALA A 393 -25.39 30.59 -25.94
#